data_0c26abd1ef3eb2544ea02666b60ec007
#
_entry.id   0c26abd1ef3eb2544ea02666b60ec007
#
_cell.length_a   1.000
_cell.length_b   1.000
_cell.length_c   1.000
_cell.angle_alpha   90.00
_cell.angle_beta   90.00
_cell.angle_gamma   90.00
#
_symmetry.space_group_name_H-M   'P 1'
#
loop_
_entity.id
_entity.type
_entity.pdbx_description
1 polymer ?
#
loop_
_entity_poly.entity_id
_entity_poly.type
_entity_poly.pdbx_seq_one_letter_code
_entity_poly.pdbx_strand_id
1 'polypeptide(L)'
;GMHLRPGGVMAMVITHRFLDTKNDEARAELAKNFRFVGAIRLPNTAFKENANTEVTTDIVVFQKLKPGEEATTNLEWLDTSATIKSDKGQDIRLNGYFAKHPEMMLGKPTLDGTMYAGARGDEFTLEAIPDMDLEQAIADRIKTNLADQAGTMDNSAEYLEAASAGNMVNRADVGIGGFLFEGGKLSMREADDANGNPVFVVLTPQTKWTEKTE
;
A
#
# COMPACT_ATOMS: atom_id res chain seq x y z
N GLY A 1 7.81 -4.78 -7.13
CA GLY A 1 7.52 -4.17 -8.42
C GLY A 1 7.57 -5.10 -9.61
N MET A 2 8.34 -6.20 -9.59
CA MET A 2 8.51 -7.10 -10.75
C MET A 2 7.24 -7.89 -11.11
N HIS A 3 6.40 -8.19 -10.15
CA HIS A 3 5.20 -9.03 -10.37
C HIS A 3 3.95 -8.25 -10.75
N LEU A 4 3.98 -6.92 -10.72
CA LEU A 4 2.86 -6.09 -11.13
C LEU A 4 3.03 -5.70 -12.60
N ARG A 5 2.02 -5.98 -13.43
CA ARG A 5 2.01 -5.57 -14.84
C ARG A 5 1.95 -4.05 -14.99
N PRO A 6 2.41 -3.46 -16.09
CA PRO A 6 2.20 -2.05 -16.39
C PRO A 6 0.72 -1.66 -16.31
N GLY A 7 0.42 -0.51 -15.71
CA GLY A 7 -0.95 -0.08 -15.43
C GLY A 7 -1.62 -0.82 -14.27
N GLY A 8 -1.00 -1.87 -13.71
CA GLY A 8 -1.52 -2.59 -12.55
C GLY A 8 -1.51 -1.71 -11.30
N VAL A 9 -2.48 -1.90 -10.43
CA VAL A 9 -2.67 -1.13 -9.18
C VAL A 9 -2.21 -1.94 -7.98
N MET A 10 -1.52 -1.30 -7.05
CA MET A 10 -1.10 -1.83 -5.77
C MET A 10 -1.66 -0.95 -4.66
N ALA A 11 -2.33 -1.55 -3.70
CA ALA A 11 -2.74 -0.89 -2.46
C ALA A 11 -2.00 -1.51 -1.27
N MET A 12 -1.54 -0.68 -0.35
CA MET A 12 -0.80 -1.11 0.85
C MET A 12 -1.34 -0.38 2.07
N VAL A 13 -1.46 -1.09 3.19
CA VAL A 13 -1.64 -0.47 4.50
C VAL A 13 -0.26 -0.37 5.16
N ILE A 14 0.12 0.85 5.52
CA ILE A 14 1.44 1.14 6.06
C ILE A 14 1.35 2.23 7.13
N THR A 15 2.34 2.36 8.02
CA THR A 15 2.34 3.44 9.00
C THR A 15 2.44 4.80 8.31
N HIS A 16 1.82 5.84 8.88
CA HIS A 16 1.87 7.22 8.38
C HIS A 16 3.31 7.73 8.15
N ARG A 17 4.27 7.16 8.87
CA ARG A 17 5.69 7.53 8.77
C ARG A 17 6.26 7.30 7.38
N PHE A 18 5.72 6.38 6.59
CA PHE A 18 6.17 6.18 5.22
C PHE A 18 6.01 7.45 4.37
N LEU A 19 4.88 8.15 4.50
CA LEU A 19 4.64 9.40 3.78
C LEU A 19 5.27 10.62 4.49
N ASP A 20 5.29 10.66 5.83
CA ASP A 20 5.68 11.85 6.60
C ASP A 20 7.17 11.92 6.95
N THR A 21 7.95 10.84 6.77
CA THR A 21 9.39 10.89 7.08
C THR A 21 10.15 11.82 6.15
N LYS A 22 11.15 12.53 6.69
CA LYS A 22 12.05 13.40 5.90
C LYS A 22 12.91 12.62 4.91
N ASN A 23 13.30 11.38 5.26
CA ASN A 23 14.01 10.52 4.33
C ASN A 23 13.04 10.10 3.23
N ASP A 24 13.32 10.50 2.00
CA ASP A 24 12.49 10.29 0.82
C ASP A 24 13.01 9.19 -0.12
N GLU A 25 14.13 8.54 0.20
CA GLU A 25 14.76 7.55 -0.68
C GLU A 25 13.79 6.47 -1.16
N ALA A 26 12.98 5.90 -0.25
CA ALA A 26 12.00 4.87 -0.59
C ALA A 26 10.90 5.42 -1.50
N ARG A 27 10.43 6.65 -1.26
CA ARG A 27 9.43 7.31 -2.08
C ARG A 27 9.99 7.67 -3.46
N ALA A 28 11.20 8.22 -3.50
CA ALA A 28 11.89 8.56 -4.75
C ALA A 28 12.14 7.31 -5.61
N GLU A 29 12.49 6.18 -5.00
CA GLU A 29 12.67 4.92 -5.73
C GLU A 29 11.34 4.38 -6.28
N LEU A 30 10.27 4.47 -5.51
CA LEU A 30 8.93 4.09 -5.99
C LEU A 30 8.46 4.99 -7.13
N ALA A 31 8.72 6.30 -7.04
CA ALA A 31 8.30 7.28 -8.06
C ALA A 31 8.90 7.01 -9.46
N LYS A 32 10.04 6.32 -9.55
CA LYS A 32 10.64 5.94 -10.84
C LYS A 32 9.79 4.94 -11.63
N ASN A 33 9.00 4.12 -10.93
CA ASN A 33 8.31 2.99 -11.52
C ASN A 33 6.79 3.02 -11.30
N PHE A 34 6.33 3.90 -10.42
CA PHE A 34 4.93 3.97 -10.01
C PHE A 34 4.42 5.41 -10.00
N ARG A 35 3.21 5.58 -10.48
CA ARG A 35 2.39 6.75 -10.22
C ARG A 35 1.75 6.59 -8.84
N PHE A 36 1.82 7.63 -8.04
CA PHE A 36 1.04 7.73 -6.81
C PHE A 36 -0.40 8.10 -7.17
N VAL A 37 -1.33 7.20 -6.91
CA VAL A 37 -2.77 7.42 -7.16
C VAL A 37 -3.37 8.25 -6.03
N GLY A 38 -2.97 7.98 -4.80
CA GLY A 38 -3.39 8.71 -3.62
C GLY A 38 -3.24 7.88 -2.34
N ALA A 39 -3.64 8.46 -1.22
CA ALA A 39 -3.65 7.79 0.06
C ALA A 39 -4.85 8.20 0.91
N ILE A 40 -5.30 7.31 1.80
CA ILE A 40 -6.31 7.58 2.82
C ILE A 40 -5.65 7.37 4.17
N ARG A 41 -5.63 8.40 5.02
CA ARG A 41 -5.10 8.31 6.38
C ARG A 41 -6.20 7.90 7.35
N LEU A 42 -5.95 6.80 8.05
CA LEU A 42 -6.89 6.20 8.99
C LEU A 42 -6.62 6.71 10.42
N PRO A 43 -7.67 6.82 11.25
CA PRO A 43 -7.50 7.18 12.66
C PRO A 43 -6.68 6.11 13.40
N ASN A 44 -6.05 6.53 14.49
CA ASN A 44 -5.20 5.66 15.29
C ASN A 44 -5.93 4.44 15.88
N THR A 45 -7.25 4.48 15.96
CA THR A 45 -8.09 3.38 16.45
C THR A 45 -8.50 2.37 15.39
N ALA A 46 -8.16 2.60 14.11
CA ALA A 46 -8.62 1.76 12.98
C ALA A 46 -8.29 0.27 13.15
N PHE A 47 -7.19 -0.07 13.84
CA PHE A 47 -6.75 -1.45 14.09
C PHE A 47 -6.77 -1.84 15.57
N LYS A 48 -7.41 -1.03 16.44
CA LYS A 48 -7.45 -1.28 17.88
C LYS A 48 -8.11 -2.61 18.22
N GLU A 49 -9.25 -2.91 17.61
CA GLU A 49 -10.00 -4.15 17.88
C GLU A 49 -9.30 -5.39 17.31
N ASN A 50 -8.68 -5.27 16.12
CA ASN A 50 -8.12 -6.42 15.40
C ASN A 50 -6.66 -6.72 15.78
N ALA A 51 -5.87 -5.70 16.07
CA ALA A 51 -4.43 -5.82 16.33
C ALA A 51 -3.98 -5.23 17.66
N ASN A 52 -4.93 -4.74 18.49
CA ASN A 52 -4.65 -4.10 19.78
C ASN A 52 -3.55 -3.02 19.70
N THR A 53 -3.59 -2.21 18.62
CA THR A 53 -2.63 -1.14 18.37
C THR A 53 -3.34 0.17 18.05
N GLU A 54 -2.78 1.28 18.52
CA GLU A 54 -3.28 2.64 18.29
C GLU A 54 -2.30 3.43 17.41
N VAL A 55 -2.04 2.91 16.21
CA VAL A 55 -1.12 3.52 15.24
C VAL A 55 -1.89 4.17 14.10
N THR A 56 -1.59 5.44 13.81
CA THR A 56 -2.05 6.09 12.59
C THR A 56 -1.41 5.43 11.38
N THR A 57 -2.24 4.97 10.45
CA THR A 57 -1.83 4.25 9.25
C THR A 57 -2.40 4.90 8.01
N ASP A 58 -1.76 4.63 6.87
CA ASP A 58 -2.21 5.08 5.56
C ASP A 58 -2.53 3.88 4.67
N ILE A 59 -3.66 3.93 3.98
CA ILE A 59 -3.91 3.11 2.79
C ILE A 59 -3.30 3.88 1.63
N VAL A 60 -2.22 3.37 1.05
CA VAL A 60 -1.49 4.02 -0.04
C VAL A 60 -1.72 3.25 -1.33
N VAL A 61 -2.09 3.96 -2.39
CA VAL A 61 -2.41 3.37 -3.69
C VAL A 61 -1.43 3.86 -4.74
N PHE A 62 -0.83 2.92 -5.44
CA PHE A 62 0.08 3.14 -6.54
C PHE A 62 -0.37 2.43 -7.80
N GLN A 63 -0.04 2.99 -8.96
CA GLN A 63 -0.20 2.35 -10.26
C GLN A 63 1.16 2.22 -10.92
N LYS A 64 1.48 1.02 -11.40
CA LYS A 64 2.73 0.80 -12.13
C LYS A 64 2.71 1.55 -13.47
N LEU A 65 3.75 2.33 -13.73
CA LEU A 65 3.92 3.05 -14.99
C LEU A 65 4.08 2.07 -16.15
N LYS A 66 3.60 2.46 -17.32
CA LYS A 66 3.85 1.77 -18.56
C LYS A 66 5.26 2.10 -19.08
N PRO A 67 5.87 1.25 -19.91
CA PRO A 67 7.16 1.58 -20.52
C PRO A 67 7.13 2.95 -21.19
N GLY A 68 8.10 3.82 -20.86
CA GLY A 68 8.17 5.19 -21.38
C GLY A 68 7.20 6.20 -20.77
N GLU A 69 6.37 5.79 -19.81
CA GLU A 69 5.48 6.70 -19.07
C GLU A 69 6.22 7.29 -17.86
N GLU A 70 5.92 8.57 -17.56
CA GLU A 70 6.40 9.26 -16.38
C GLU A 70 5.22 9.65 -15.48
N ALA A 71 5.45 9.66 -14.17
CA ALA A 71 4.47 10.16 -13.22
C ALA A 71 4.43 11.69 -13.28
N THR A 72 3.26 12.25 -13.61
CA THR A 72 3.07 13.71 -13.77
C THR A 72 2.04 14.30 -12.82
N THR A 73 1.37 13.47 -12.02
CA THR A 73 0.29 13.87 -11.12
C THR A 73 0.60 13.50 -9.69
N ASN A 74 0.00 14.24 -8.75
CA ASN A 74 0.14 14.03 -7.30
C ASN A 74 1.59 13.98 -6.80
N LEU A 75 2.51 14.75 -7.42
CA LEU A 75 3.94 14.74 -7.05
C LEU A 75 4.20 15.31 -5.65
N GLU A 76 3.24 15.99 -5.06
CA GLU A 76 3.28 16.51 -3.69
C GLU A 76 3.48 15.43 -2.62
N TRP A 77 3.22 14.16 -2.93
CA TRP A 77 3.50 13.07 -2.00
C TRP A 77 5.00 12.87 -1.71
N LEU A 78 5.86 13.44 -2.53
CA LEU A 78 7.31 13.45 -2.32
C LEU A 78 7.73 14.54 -1.34
N ASP A 79 6.91 15.59 -1.17
CA ASP A 79 7.20 16.71 -0.23
C ASP A 79 6.70 16.37 1.17
N THR A 80 7.54 16.63 2.16
CA THR A 80 7.24 16.48 3.59
C THR A 80 7.44 17.76 4.37
N SER A 81 7.53 18.90 3.70
CA SER A 81 7.69 20.22 4.32
C SER A 81 6.37 20.92 4.62
N ALA A 82 5.26 20.38 4.14
CA ALA A 82 3.95 20.98 4.34
C ALA A 82 3.53 21.02 5.81
N THR A 83 2.75 22.04 6.17
CA THR A 83 2.30 22.27 7.53
C THR A 83 0.81 22.59 7.53
N ILE A 84 0.06 21.97 8.44
CA ILE A 84 -1.33 22.30 8.74
C ILE A 84 -1.46 22.74 10.19
N LYS A 85 -2.60 23.31 10.55
CA LYS A 85 -2.91 23.65 11.94
C LYS A 85 -3.77 22.54 12.58
N SER A 86 -3.42 22.17 13.82
CA SER A 86 -4.30 21.38 14.67
C SER A 86 -5.50 22.24 15.17
N ASP A 87 -6.50 21.60 15.75
CA ASP A 87 -7.60 22.30 16.43
C ASP A 87 -7.12 23.22 17.57
N LYS A 88 -5.94 22.93 18.14
CA LYS A 88 -5.29 23.75 19.17
C LYS A 88 -4.39 24.86 18.58
N GLY A 89 -4.38 25.03 17.25
CA GLY A 89 -3.56 26.03 16.55
C GLY A 89 -2.08 25.71 16.43
N GLN A 90 -1.65 24.49 16.82
CA GLN A 90 -0.27 24.04 16.69
C GLN A 90 0.07 23.68 15.24
N ASP A 91 1.32 23.92 14.85
CA ASP A 91 1.80 23.52 13.54
C ASP A 91 2.10 22.02 13.51
N ILE A 92 1.43 21.32 12.62
CA ILE A 92 1.65 19.90 12.32
C ILE A 92 2.30 19.78 10.97
N ARG A 93 3.52 19.25 10.95
CA ARG A 93 4.20 18.91 9.70
C ARG A 93 3.76 17.54 9.21
N LEU A 94 3.39 17.45 7.93
CA LEU A 94 2.96 16.22 7.29
C LEU A 94 3.32 16.20 5.80
N ASN A 95 2.98 15.12 5.15
CA ASN A 95 3.16 14.97 3.71
C ASN A 95 2.33 15.99 2.92
N GLY A 96 2.92 16.55 1.86
CA GLY A 96 2.29 17.56 1.00
C GLY A 96 0.98 17.10 0.38
N TYR A 97 0.83 15.81 0.12
CA TYR A 97 -0.43 15.25 -0.37
C TYR A 97 -1.59 15.50 0.61
N PHE A 98 -1.42 15.19 1.88
CA PHE A 98 -2.48 15.40 2.88
C PHE A 98 -2.73 16.88 3.20
N ALA A 99 -1.72 17.73 3.05
CA ALA A 99 -1.92 19.17 3.18
C ALA A 99 -2.81 19.72 2.06
N LYS A 100 -2.68 19.17 0.85
CA LYS A 100 -3.48 19.54 -0.32
C LYS A 100 -4.85 18.83 -0.35
N HIS A 101 -4.92 17.63 0.21
CA HIS A 101 -6.11 16.77 0.27
C HIS A 101 -6.49 16.42 1.71
N PRO A 102 -6.87 17.41 2.53
CA PRO A 102 -7.22 17.18 3.95
C PRO A 102 -8.42 16.24 4.12
N GLU A 103 -9.32 16.18 3.13
CA GLU A 103 -10.47 15.27 3.10
C GLU A 103 -10.06 13.79 3.09
N MET A 104 -8.81 13.48 2.70
CA MET A 104 -8.29 12.12 2.70
C MET A 104 -7.80 11.66 4.08
N MET A 105 -7.85 12.52 5.09
CA MET A 105 -7.61 12.16 6.49
C MET A 105 -8.95 11.88 7.18
N LEU A 106 -9.20 10.63 7.56
CA LEU A 106 -10.45 10.19 8.18
C LEU A 106 -10.41 10.34 9.71
N GLY A 107 -10.04 11.52 10.19
CA GLY A 107 -9.89 11.83 11.60
C GLY A 107 -9.46 13.26 11.83
N LYS A 108 -9.19 13.59 13.10
CA LYS A 108 -8.70 14.90 13.51
C LYS A 108 -7.18 14.84 13.74
N PRO A 109 -6.39 15.65 13.02
CA PRO A 109 -4.95 15.69 13.23
C PRO A 109 -4.61 16.41 14.53
N THR A 110 -3.86 15.73 15.42
CA THR A 110 -3.38 16.26 16.70
C THR A 110 -1.91 15.94 16.93
N LEU A 111 -1.30 16.54 17.95
CA LEU A 111 0.03 16.21 18.46
C LEU A 111 -0.02 15.50 19.82
N ASP A 112 -1.17 14.94 20.16
CA ASP A 112 -1.40 14.29 21.45
C ASP A 112 -1.10 12.76 21.43
N GLY A 113 -0.41 12.28 20.38
CA GLY A 113 0.01 10.89 20.26
C GLY A 113 0.98 10.48 21.38
N THR A 114 0.80 9.27 21.90
CA THR A 114 1.60 8.79 23.04
C THR A 114 2.47 7.58 22.73
N MET A 115 2.18 6.86 21.64
CA MET A 115 2.80 5.55 21.38
C MET A 115 4.30 5.63 21.07
N TYR A 116 4.74 6.71 20.41
CA TYR A 116 6.14 6.96 20.10
C TYR A 116 6.58 8.35 20.53
N ALA A 117 5.83 8.94 21.45
CA ALA A 117 6.18 10.23 22.03
C ALA A 117 7.56 10.12 22.67
N GLY A 118 8.57 10.65 21.97
CA GLY A 118 9.91 10.79 22.53
C GLY A 118 9.89 11.75 23.72
N ALA A 119 11.07 12.15 24.23
CA ALA A 119 11.23 13.07 25.35
C ALA A 119 10.49 14.43 25.21
N ARG A 120 9.93 14.73 24.04
CA ARG A 120 9.19 15.97 23.73
C ARG A 120 7.67 15.85 23.86
N GLY A 121 7.11 14.62 23.98
CA GLY A 121 5.67 14.42 24.18
C GLY A 121 4.75 14.77 23.00
N ASP A 122 5.29 15.34 21.91
CA ASP A 122 4.50 15.81 20.77
C ASP A 122 4.62 14.81 19.62
N GLU A 123 3.70 13.88 19.52
CA GLU A 123 3.63 12.96 18.40
C GLU A 123 2.35 13.15 17.61
N PHE A 124 2.51 13.23 16.29
CA PHE A 124 1.38 13.24 15.38
C PHE A 124 0.52 12.00 15.55
N THR A 125 -0.78 12.21 15.70
CA THR A 125 -1.79 11.16 15.63
C THR A 125 -3.03 11.68 14.91
N LEU A 126 -3.80 10.78 14.34
CA LEU A 126 -5.11 11.08 13.79
C LEU A 126 -6.17 10.49 14.71
N GLU A 127 -6.84 11.35 15.49
CA GLU A 127 -7.91 10.94 16.39
C GLU A 127 -9.18 10.56 15.60
N ALA A 128 -9.87 9.52 16.06
CA ALA A 128 -11.13 9.12 15.47
C ALA A 128 -12.20 10.21 15.64
N ILE A 129 -13.04 10.37 14.64
CA ILE A 129 -14.26 11.19 14.74
C ILE A 129 -15.34 10.29 15.35
N PRO A 130 -15.97 10.71 16.46
CA PRO A 130 -17.07 9.94 17.05
C PRO A 130 -18.17 9.63 16.03
N ASP A 131 -18.74 8.44 16.12
CA ASP A 131 -19.86 7.96 15.29
C ASP A 131 -19.59 7.92 13.77
N MET A 132 -18.33 8.06 13.34
CA MET A 132 -17.96 7.88 11.93
C MET A 132 -18.00 6.40 11.57
N ASP A 133 -18.77 6.04 10.56
CA ASP A 133 -18.62 4.75 9.89
C ASP A 133 -17.35 4.76 9.03
N LEU A 134 -16.27 4.20 9.58
CA LEU A 134 -14.95 4.23 8.94
C LEU A 134 -14.93 3.44 7.63
N GLU A 135 -15.64 2.31 7.56
CA GLU A 135 -15.71 1.46 6.38
C GLU A 135 -16.39 2.21 5.23
N GLN A 136 -17.54 2.82 5.51
CA GLN A 136 -18.25 3.64 4.53
C GLN A 136 -17.41 4.84 4.09
N ALA A 137 -16.75 5.53 5.02
CA ALA A 137 -15.91 6.67 4.72
C ALA A 137 -14.72 6.29 3.81
N ILE A 138 -14.08 5.14 4.02
CA ILE A 138 -13.03 4.60 3.14
C ILE A 138 -13.60 4.34 1.74
N ALA A 139 -14.74 3.64 1.65
CA ALA A 139 -15.37 3.31 0.38
C ALA A 139 -15.71 4.58 -0.43
N ASP A 140 -16.22 5.62 0.23
CA ASP A 140 -16.55 6.90 -0.39
C ASP A 140 -15.27 7.60 -0.92
N ARG A 141 -14.17 7.62 -0.15
CA ARG A 141 -12.90 8.22 -0.61
C ARG A 141 -12.29 7.45 -1.79
N ILE A 142 -12.35 6.13 -1.77
CA ILE A 142 -11.91 5.33 -2.92
C ILE A 142 -12.71 5.72 -4.16
N LYS A 143 -14.04 5.76 -4.05
CA LYS A 143 -14.93 6.03 -5.18
C LYS A 143 -14.78 7.46 -5.71
N THR A 144 -14.71 8.45 -4.83
CA THR A 144 -14.76 9.87 -5.24
C THR A 144 -13.39 10.48 -5.54
N ASN A 145 -12.32 9.96 -4.95
CA ASN A 145 -11.01 10.59 -5.04
C ASN A 145 -9.94 9.72 -5.70
N LEU A 146 -10.04 8.39 -5.62
CA LEU A 146 -8.98 7.50 -6.11
C LEU A 146 -9.34 6.80 -7.42
N ALA A 147 -10.62 6.45 -7.64
CA ALA A 147 -11.02 5.64 -8.79
C ALA A 147 -10.67 6.31 -10.13
N ASP A 148 -10.88 7.61 -10.25
CA ASP A 148 -10.62 8.37 -11.49
C ASP A 148 -9.13 8.72 -11.67
N GLN A 149 -8.33 8.61 -10.62
CA GLN A 149 -6.89 8.89 -10.68
C GLN A 149 -6.07 7.70 -11.19
N ALA A 150 -6.59 6.49 -11.08
CA ALA A 150 -5.98 5.30 -11.65
C ALA A 150 -6.24 5.28 -13.17
N GLY A 151 -5.19 5.40 -13.96
CA GLY A 151 -5.29 5.20 -15.41
C GLY A 151 -5.72 3.78 -15.74
N THR A 152 -6.12 3.57 -17.00
CA THR A 152 -6.54 2.25 -17.47
C THR A 152 -5.39 1.25 -17.46
N MET A 153 -5.66 0.03 -17.01
CA MET A 153 -4.72 -1.09 -17.16
C MET A 153 -4.55 -1.42 -18.65
N ASP A 154 -3.34 -1.77 -19.03
CA ASP A 154 -3.09 -2.32 -20.36
C ASP A 154 -3.59 -3.76 -20.42
N ASN A 155 -4.71 -3.96 -21.09
CA ASN A 155 -5.33 -5.25 -21.34
C ASN A 155 -5.22 -5.64 -22.82
N SER A 156 -4.33 -5.01 -23.61
CA SER A 156 -4.11 -5.39 -24.99
C SER A 156 -3.71 -6.87 -25.11
N ALA A 157 -4.18 -7.55 -26.12
CA ALA A 157 -3.82 -8.94 -26.38
C ALA A 157 -2.30 -9.09 -26.55
N GLU A 158 -1.67 -8.10 -27.19
CA GLU A 158 -0.22 -8.04 -27.41
C GLU A 158 0.54 -7.96 -26.07
N TYR A 159 0.07 -7.14 -25.12
CA TYR A 159 0.66 -7.09 -23.78
C TYR A 159 0.47 -8.39 -23.02
N LEU A 160 -0.73 -8.99 -23.08
CA LEU A 160 -1.03 -10.25 -22.41
C LEU A 160 -0.20 -11.42 -22.98
N GLU A 161 0.01 -11.45 -24.29
CA GLU A 161 0.91 -12.42 -24.94
C GLU A 161 2.36 -12.19 -24.54
N ALA A 162 2.86 -10.96 -24.61
CA ALA A 162 4.22 -10.61 -24.21
C ALA A 162 4.46 -10.88 -22.72
N ALA A 163 3.49 -10.56 -21.85
CA ALA A 163 3.53 -10.85 -20.43
C ALA A 163 3.50 -12.37 -20.16
N SER A 164 2.72 -13.12 -20.95
CA SER A 164 2.68 -14.59 -20.84
C SER A 164 3.97 -15.23 -21.35
N ALA A 165 4.56 -14.69 -22.42
CA ALA A 165 5.83 -15.15 -22.97
C ALA A 165 7.04 -14.75 -22.10
N GLY A 166 6.99 -13.57 -21.45
CA GLY A 166 8.04 -13.08 -20.54
C GLY A 166 7.90 -13.53 -19.10
N ASN A 167 6.70 -13.93 -18.68
CA ASN A 167 6.39 -14.48 -17.36
C ASN A 167 6.32 -16.02 -17.35
N MET A 168 7.06 -16.69 -18.19
CA MET A 168 7.50 -18.00 -17.78
C MET A 168 8.49 -17.77 -16.63
N VAL A 169 7.94 -17.47 -15.44
CA VAL A 169 8.70 -17.65 -14.19
C VAL A 169 9.18 -19.08 -14.29
N ASN A 170 10.49 -19.24 -14.50
CA ASN A 170 11.06 -20.56 -14.45
C ASN A 170 10.68 -21.11 -13.08
N ARG A 171 9.91 -22.19 -13.05
CA ARG A 171 9.41 -22.78 -11.80
C ARG A 171 10.54 -23.04 -10.81
N ALA A 172 11.76 -23.26 -11.32
CA ALA A 172 12.96 -23.42 -10.53
C ALA A 172 13.37 -22.16 -9.75
N ASP A 173 13.02 -20.97 -10.25
CA ASP A 173 13.38 -19.68 -9.63
C ASP A 173 12.42 -19.28 -8.48
N VAL A 174 11.29 -19.98 -8.34
CA VAL A 174 10.39 -19.80 -7.20
C VAL A 174 10.99 -20.52 -5.99
N GLY A 175 11.39 -19.81 -4.95
CA GLY A 175 11.89 -20.43 -3.72
C GLY A 175 10.83 -21.27 -2.99
N ILE A 176 11.26 -22.20 -2.14
CA ILE A 176 10.36 -22.98 -1.26
C ILE A 176 9.52 -22.00 -0.42
N GLY A 177 8.22 -22.21 -0.32
CA GLY A 177 7.24 -21.29 0.27
C GLY A 177 6.83 -20.13 -0.63
N GLY A 178 7.47 -19.97 -1.80
CA GLY A 178 7.10 -18.95 -2.79
C GLY A 178 5.84 -19.35 -3.57
N PHE A 179 5.19 -18.35 -4.15
CA PHE A 179 3.93 -18.53 -4.87
C PHE A 179 4.11 -18.39 -6.38
N LEU A 180 3.38 -19.22 -7.12
CA LEU A 180 3.29 -19.19 -8.58
C LEU A 180 1.82 -19.07 -8.98
N PHE A 181 1.48 -18.08 -9.82
CA PHE A 181 0.17 -17.96 -10.43
C PHE A 181 0.26 -18.30 -11.91
N GLU A 182 -0.32 -19.42 -12.32
CA GLU A 182 -0.26 -19.92 -13.68
C GLU A 182 -1.58 -20.57 -14.06
N GLY A 183 -2.07 -20.30 -15.27
CA GLY A 183 -3.32 -20.87 -15.75
C GLY A 183 -4.56 -20.58 -14.89
N GLY A 184 -4.60 -19.40 -14.23
CA GLY A 184 -5.69 -19.01 -13.34
C GLY A 184 -5.66 -19.68 -11.97
N LYS A 185 -4.58 -20.39 -11.62
CA LYS A 185 -4.42 -21.07 -10.34
C LYS A 185 -3.24 -20.50 -9.56
N LEU A 186 -3.45 -20.24 -8.28
CA LEU A 186 -2.38 -19.91 -7.35
C LEU A 186 -1.85 -21.21 -6.75
N SER A 187 -0.53 -21.39 -6.83
CA SER A 187 0.16 -22.55 -6.28
C SER A 187 1.31 -22.08 -5.37
N MET A 188 1.65 -22.85 -4.36
CA MET A 188 2.80 -22.64 -3.50
C MET A 188 3.84 -23.74 -3.73
N ARG A 189 5.13 -23.38 -3.81
CA ARG A 189 6.22 -24.38 -3.86
C ARG A 189 6.43 -24.96 -2.46
N GLU A 190 6.23 -26.27 -2.31
CA GLU A 190 6.45 -26.95 -1.03
C GLU A 190 7.86 -27.48 -0.89
N ALA A 191 8.32 -28.22 -1.86
CA ALA A 191 9.65 -28.88 -1.83
C ALA A 191 10.09 -29.23 -3.26
N ASP A 192 11.24 -29.92 -3.36
CA ASP A 192 11.65 -30.56 -4.60
C ASP A 192 11.34 -32.06 -4.54
N ASP A 193 11.06 -32.65 -5.69
CA ASP A 193 10.90 -34.10 -5.80
C ASP A 193 12.27 -34.80 -5.66
N ALA A 194 12.25 -36.12 -5.68
CA ALA A 194 13.47 -36.95 -5.57
C ALA A 194 14.48 -36.70 -6.72
N ASN A 195 14.08 -36.05 -7.80
CA ASN A 195 14.92 -35.70 -8.96
C ASN A 195 15.34 -34.24 -8.95
N GLY A 196 14.99 -33.47 -7.92
CA GLY A 196 15.32 -32.05 -7.79
C GLY A 196 14.38 -31.12 -8.57
N ASN A 197 13.20 -31.57 -9.01
CA ASN A 197 12.22 -30.72 -9.67
C ASN A 197 11.28 -30.06 -8.65
N PRO A 198 10.95 -28.77 -8.83
CA PRO A 198 10.08 -28.06 -7.92
C PRO A 198 8.65 -28.62 -7.92
N VAL A 199 8.14 -28.94 -6.74
CA VAL A 199 6.75 -29.41 -6.52
C VAL A 199 5.88 -28.24 -6.08
N PHE A 200 4.76 -28.04 -6.77
CA PHE A 200 3.79 -27.00 -6.47
C PHE A 200 2.43 -27.59 -6.08
N VAL A 201 1.86 -27.06 -5.01
CA VAL A 201 0.52 -27.42 -4.55
C VAL A 201 -0.42 -26.26 -4.86
N VAL A 202 -1.51 -26.56 -5.57
CA VAL A 202 -2.56 -25.58 -5.87
C VAL A 202 -3.30 -25.20 -4.60
N LEU A 203 -3.33 -23.91 -4.30
CA LEU A 203 -4.06 -23.37 -3.15
C LEU A 203 -5.54 -23.23 -3.53
N THR A 204 -6.39 -23.80 -2.70
CA THR A 204 -7.85 -23.63 -2.78
C THR A 204 -8.32 -22.84 -1.54
N PRO A 205 -9.53 -22.23 -1.56
CA PRO A 205 -10.07 -21.53 -0.40
C PRO A 205 -10.19 -22.39 0.86
N GLN A 206 -10.17 -23.73 0.70
CA GLN A 206 -10.23 -24.70 1.80
C GLN A 206 -8.85 -25.22 2.24
N THR A 207 -7.76 -24.78 1.62
CA THR A 207 -6.40 -25.20 2.01
C THR A 207 -6.12 -24.68 3.42
N LYS A 208 -6.14 -25.56 4.41
CA LYS A 208 -5.76 -25.21 5.80
C LYS A 208 -4.25 -25.18 5.88
N TRP A 209 -3.73 -24.08 6.41
CA TRP A 209 -2.34 -24.01 6.84
C TRP A 209 -2.16 -24.88 8.07
N THR A 210 -1.40 -25.93 7.96
CA THR A 210 -0.89 -26.65 9.14
C THR A 210 0.49 -26.07 9.44
N GLU A 211 0.62 -25.35 10.57
CA GLU A 211 1.94 -25.05 11.13
C GLU A 211 2.65 -26.37 11.40
N LYS A 212 3.74 -26.60 10.71
CA LYS A 212 4.70 -27.61 11.16
C LYS A 212 5.49 -26.97 12.30
N THR A 213 5.08 -27.22 13.52
CA THR A 213 5.94 -27.02 14.68
C THR A 213 7.02 -28.11 14.64
N GLU A 214 8.26 -27.72 14.38
CA GLU A 214 9.44 -28.46 14.82
C GLU A 214 9.85 -28.01 16.21
#